data_41120bba29125ef6c70440cc894ea5be
#
_entry.id   41120bba29125ef6c70440cc894ea5be
#
_cell.length_a   1.000
_cell.length_b   1.000
_cell.length_c   1.000
_cell.angle_alpha   90.00
_cell.angle_beta   90.00
_cell.angle_gamma   90.00
#
_symmetry.space_group_name_H-M   'P 1'
#
loop_
_entity.id
_entity.type
_entity.pdbx_description
1 polymer ?
#
loop_
_entity_poly.entity_id
_entity_poly.type
_entity_poly.pdbx_seq_one_letter_code
_entity_poly.pdbx_strand_id
1 'polypeptide(L)'
;MRAVALTEFGGPNVLHIIDLPEPHAGPGQVRVRVRAAAVSPADTLLRAGVHAAAMRGLTGPFVPGMDIAGTIDEIGSGTTTELVLGDPVMAMVLPVVPGPGGALSYHGGGYAEYVVLPAEWVVRAPQGLDHADAATLPMNGLTALLTLDQLALASGSVLAVTGAAGALGGYLVQMAAAAGVIVVADAAPTDEALVRKSGATEIVTRGDDVARRIRELHPYGVDAVVDAALIGPRMLDAVRDGGSLALIRGAGEPGGYAAHGERRITVRAPFVPEYAGRPDRLAEIRRLTETGVLVPRVARTLPASGAPDAHRLLAAGGVRGRLVLTF
;
A
#
# COMPACT_ATOMS: atom_id res chain seq x y z
N MET A 1 14.90 3.23 -22.21
CA MET A 1 14.90 3.54 -20.77
C MET A 1 15.41 2.37 -19.96
N ARG A 2 16.01 2.61 -18.80
CA ARG A 2 16.39 1.54 -17.88
C ARG A 2 15.20 1.19 -16.97
N ALA A 3 15.06 -0.10 -16.67
CA ALA A 3 14.06 -0.60 -15.73
C ALA A 3 14.64 -1.76 -14.92
N VAL A 4 14.12 -1.98 -13.71
CA VAL A 4 14.37 -3.22 -12.96
C VAL A 4 13.27 -4.20 -13.33
N ALA A 5 13.66 -5.32 -13.91
CA ALA A 5 12.70 -6.32 -14.37
C ALA A 5 13.15 -7.75 -14.04
N LEU A 6 12.23 -8.68 -14.23
CA LEU A 6 12.47 -10.11 -14.18
C LEU A 6 11.97 -10.78 -15.47
N THR A 7 12.71 -11.78 -15.93
CA THR A 7 12.34 -12.63 -17.07
C THR A 7 11.81 -14.01 -16.62
N GLU A 8 12.07 -14.36 -15.37
CA GLU A 8 11.56 -15.56 -14.69
C GLU A 8 11.14 -15.23 -13.27
N PHE A 9 10.20 -15.97 -12.74
CA PHE A 9 9.78 -15.81 -11.33
C PHE A 9 10.79 -16.50 -10.40
N GLY A 10 11.00 -15.91 -9.21
CA GLY A 10 11.95 -16.51 -8.27
C GLY A 10 12.28 -15.64 -7.06
N GLY A 11 13.46 -15.90 -6.50
CA GLY A 11 14.05 -15.15 -5.40
C GLY A 11 14.47 -13.73 -5.82
N PRO A 12 14.96 -12.89 -4.88
CA PRO A 12 15.33 -11.51 -5.18
C PRO A 12 16.34 -11.33 -6.31
N ASN A 13 17.18 -12.32 -6.54
CA ASN A 13 18.25 -12.27 -7.56
C ASN A 13 17.75 -12.28 -9.01
N VAL A 14 16.46 -12.56 -9.26
CA VAL A 14 15.88 -12.48 -10.61
C VAL A 14 15.62 -11.06 -11.09
N LEU A 15 15.78 -10.07 -10.18
CA LEU A 15 15.61 -8.64 -10.51
C LEU A 15 16.91 -8.09 -11.08
N HIS A 16 16.86 -7.61 -12.32
CA HIS A 16 18.01 -7.05 -13.04
C HIS A 16 17.65 -5.71 -13.68
N ILE A 17 18.65 -4.84 -13.85
CA ILE A 17 18.52 -3.67 -14.73
C ILE A 17 18.56 -4.17 -16.17
N ILE A 18 17.55 -3.74 -16.93
CA ILE A 18 17.47 -4.00 -18.37
C ILE A 18 17.14 -2.71 -19.13
N ASP A 19 17.48 -2.69 -20.41
CA ASP A 19 17.06 -1.63 -21.31
C ASP A 19 15.75 -2.00 -22.01
N LEU A 20 14.79 -1.10 -21.96
CA LEU A 20 13.48 -1.23 -22.61
C LEU A 20 13.27 -0.03 -23.56
N PRO A 21 12.43 -0.17 -24.58
CA PRO A 21 11.96 0.98 -25.35
C PRO A 21 11.40 2.06 -24.43
N GLU A 22 11.64 3.31 -24.74
CA GLU A 22 11.04 4.45 -24.01
C GLU A 22 9.56 4.54 -24.38
N PRO A 23 8.62 4.54 -23.40
CA PRO A 23 7.20 4.65 -23.70
C PRO A 23 6.80 6.08 -23.99
N HIS A 24 5.77 6.29 -24.82
CA HIS A 24 5.19 7.59 -25.11
C HIS A 24 3.73 7.68 -24.69
N ALA A 25 3.33 8.87 -24.20
CA ALA A 25 1.97 9.12 -23.78
C ALA A 25 1.03 9.28 -25.00
N GLY A 26 0.02 8.42 -25.07
CA GLY A 26 -1.09 8.54 -26.01
C GLY A 26 -2.21 9.47 -25.50
N PRO A 27 -3.30 9.63 -26.28
CA PRO A 27 -4.46 10.42 -25.86
C PRO A 27 -5.00 9.94 -24.51
N GLY A 28 -5.31 10.87 -23.59
CA GLY A 28 -5.79 10.57 -22.23
C GLY A 28 -4.70 10.15 -21.25
N GLN A 29 -3.44 10.12 -21.67
CA GLN A 29 -2.32 9.64 -20.86
C GLN A 29 -1.30 10.74 -20.58
N VAL A 30 -0.52 10.52 -19.53
CA VAL A 30 0.68 11.28 -19.20
C VAL A 30 1.85 10.33 -19.00
N ARG A 31 3.06 10.79 -19.29
CA ARG A 31 4.29 10.09 -18.94
C ARG A 31 4.91 10.75 -17.71
N VAL A 32 5.23 9.94 -16.74
CA VAL A 32 5.95 10.34 -15.54
C VAL A 32 7.40 9.90 -15.68
N ARG A 33 8.32 10.85 -15.58
CA ARG A 33 9.73 10.55 -15.32
C ARG A 33 9.87 10.19 -13.85
N VAL A 34 10.02 8.91 -13.55
CA VAL A 34 10.10 8.39 -12.19
C VAL A 34 11.40 8.85 -11.53
N ARG A 35 11.31 9.33 -10.32
CA ARG A 35 12.44 9.68 -9.45
C ARG A 35 12.56 8.75 -8.27
N ALA A 36 11.43 8.23 -7.82
CA ALA A 36 11.34 7.31 -6.70
C ALA A 36 10.22 6.30 -6.91
N ALA A 37 10.47 5.04 -6.53
CA ALA A 37 9.48 3.97 -6.51
C ALA A 37 9.57 3.22 -5.17
N ALA A 38 8.46 3.13 -4.42
CA ALA A 38 8.48 2.47 -3.13
C ALA A 38 8.24 0.96 -3.28
N VAL A 39 9.05 0.17 -2.55
CA VAL A 39 8.99 -1.29 -2.57
C VAL A 39 7.84 -1.77 -1.69
N SER A 40 7.00 -2.65 -2.23
CA SER A 40 5.83 -3.19 -1.54
C SER A 40 5.83 -4.72 -1.45
N PRO A 41 5.07 -5.31 -0.51
CA PRO A 41 4.85 -6.75 -0.50
C PRO A 41 4.24 -7.27 -1.80
N ALA A 42 3.40 -6.50 -2.50
CA ALA A 42 2.83 -6.89 -3.79
C ALA A 42 3.91 -7.11 -4.87
N ASP A 43 4.97 -6.29 -4.86
CA ASP A 43 6.11 -6.45 -5.77
C ASP A 43 6.86 -7.76 -5.50
N THR A 44 6.97 -8.15 -4.22
CA THR A 44 7.60 -9.44 -3.86
C THR A 44 6.74 -10.63 -4.28
N LEU A 45 5.41 -10.51 -4.24
CA LEU A 45 4.48 -11.54 -4.70
C LEU A 45 4.52 -11.68 -6.23
N LEU A 46 4.55 -10.57 -6.97
CA LEU A 46 4.74 -10.58 -8.42
C LEU A 46 6.06 -11.28 -8.77
N ARG A 47 7.16 -10.83 -8.17
CA ARG A 47 8.49 -11.42 -8.42
C ARG A 47 8.53 -12.92 -8.11
N ALA A 48 7.92 -13.34 -7.00
CA ALA A 48 7.90 -14.76 -6.58
C ALA A 48 6.97 -15.63 -7.42
N GLY A 49 6.16 -15.04 -8.33
CA GLY A 49 5.25 -15.78 -9.18
C GLY A 49 4.00 -16.29 -8.47
N VAL A 50 3.60 -15.69 -7.34
CA VAL A 50 2.38 -16.09 -6.61
C VAL A 50 1.15 -15.99 -7.52
N HIS A 51 1.14 -15.06 -8.45
CA HIS A 51 0.06 -14.86 -9.43
C HIS A 51 0.39 -15.43 -10.82
N ALA A 52 1.42 -16.27 -10.97
CA ALA A 52 1.86 -16.80 -12.26
C ALA A 52 0.76 -17.54 -13.01
N ALA A 53 -0.11 -18.26 -12.30
CA ALA A 53 -1.24 -18.96 -12.92
C ALA A 53 -2.23 -17.99 -13.59
N ALA A 54 -2.54 -16.87 -12.94
CA ALA A 54 -3.41 -15.83 -13.49
C ALA A 54 -2.71 -15.04 -14.63
N MET A 55 -1.40 -14.94 -14.59
CA MET A 55 -0.57 -14.27 -15.60
C MET A 55 -0.19 -15.17 -16.78
N ARG A 56 -0.77 -16.37 -16.86
CA ARG A 56 -0.46 -17.31 -17.96
C ARG A 56 -0.86 -16.70 -19.31
N GLY A 57 0.10 -16.65 -20.25
CA GLY A 57 -0.07 -16.02 -21.57
C GLY A 57 0.43 -14.58 -21.64
N LEU A 58 0.76 -13.94 -20.53
CA LEU A 58 1.51 -12.69 -20.56
C LEU A 58 3.00 -12.98 -20.83
N THR A 59 3.60 -12.13 -21.64
CA THR A 59 5.04 -12.23 -21.96
C THR A 59 5.80 -11.14 -21.21
N GLY A 60 6.89 -11.53 -20.53
CA GLY A 60 7.82 -10.59 -19.89
C GLY A 60 8.74 -9.87 -20.92
N PRO A 61 9.69 -9.08 -20.45
CA PRO A 61 10.09 -8.96 -19.05
C PRO A 61 9.04 -8.23 -18.18
N PHE A 62 8.91 -8.68 -16.93
CA PHE A 62 7.96 -8.04 -15.98
C PHE A 62 8.69 -7.02 -15.12
N VAL A 63 8.20 -5.80 -15.10
CA VAL A 63 8.66 -4.68 -14.26
C VAL A 63 7.74 -4.56 -13.05
N PRO A 64 8.22 -4.76 -11.81
CA PRO A 64 7.44 -4.50 -10.61
C PRO A 64 7.28 -3.00 -10.32
N GLY A 65 6.66 -2.69 -9.17
CA GLY A 65 6.52 -1.33 -8.65
C GLY A 65 5.10 -0.81 -8.78
N MET A 66 4.44 -0.64 -7.63
CA MET A 66 3.07 -0.14 -7.58
C MET A 66 2.97 1.29 -7.08
N ASP A 67 4.05 1.89 -6.61
CA ASP A 67 4.09 3.24 -6.06
C ASP A 67 5.20 4.05 -6.71
N ILE A 68 4.87 5.19 -7.27
CA ILE A 68 5.87 6.09 -7.87
C ILE A 68 5.67 7.54 -7.42
N ALA A 69 6.77 8.29 -7.45
CA ALA A 69 6.78 9.74 -7.52
C ALA A 69 7.85 10.21 -8.53
N GLY A 70 7.58 11.32 -9.16
CA GLY A 70 8.46 11.85 -10.19
C GLY A 70 7.94 13.16 -10.74
N THR A 71 8.22 13.43 -11.99
CA THR A 71 7.76 14.66 -12.69
C THR A 71 7.04 14.32 -13.98
N ILE A 72 6.01 15.10 -14.33
CA ILE A 72 5.38 15.00 -15.64
C ILE A 72 6.41 15.35 -16.72
N ASP A 73 6.62 14.42 -17.63
CA ASP A 73 7.63 14.52 -18.69
C ASP A 73 6.99 14.64 -20.08
N GLU A 74 5.82 14.04 -20.28
CA GLU A 74 5.05 14.08 -21.52
C GLU A 74 3.56 14.07 -21.23
N ILE A 75 2.78 14.83 -22.00
CA ILE A 75 1.33 14.81 -21.98
C ILE A 75 0.86 14.42 -23.39
N GLY A 76 0.08 13.33 -23.47
CA GLY A 76 -0.44 12.84 -24.73
C GLY A 76 -1.35 13.85 -25.43
N SER A 77 -1.36 13.84 -26.75
CA SER A 77 -2.14 14.78 -27.54
C SER A 77 -3.63 14.70 -27.22
N GLY A 78 -4.28 15.87 -27.03
CA GLY A 78 -5.71 15.93 -26.70
C GLY A 78 -6.09 15.45 -25.28
N THR A 79 -5.11 15.22 -24.41
CA THR A 79 -5.35 14.87 -23.01
C THR A 79 -5.88 16.07 -22.23
N THR A 80 -7.04 15.91 -21.59
CA THR A 80 -7.59 16.91 -20.66
C THR A 80 -7.05 16.64 -19.26
N THR A 81 -6.24 17.56 -18.74
CA THR A 81 -5.67 17.45 -17.38
C THR A 81 -5.26 18.85 -16.89
N GLU A 82 -5.22 19.02 -15.58
CA GLU A 82 -4.65 20.22 -14.95
C GLU A 82 -3.13 20.10 -14.68
N LEU A 83 -2.55 18.93 -14.98
CA LEU A 83 -1.12 18.71 -14.85
C LEU A 83 -0.37 19.39 -16.00
N VAL A 84 0.82 19.91 -15.71
CA VAL A 84 1.72 20.52 -16.69
C VAL A 84 3.10 19.86 -16.66
N LEU A 85 3.87 20.01 -17.73
CA LEU A 85 5.24 19.50 -17.78
C LEU A 85 6.08 20.05 -16.62
N GLY A 86 6.80 19.15 -15.96
CA GLY A 86 7.63 19.48 -14.80
C GLY A 86 6.89 19.41 -13.46
N ASP A 87 5.57 19.26 -13.42
CA ASP A 87 4.83 19.09 -12.16
C ASP A 87 5.38 17.91 -11.37
N PRO A 88 5.71 18.07 -10.06
CA PRO A 88 5.99 16.96 -9.20
C PRO A 88 4.70 16.18 -8.93
N VAL A 89 4.73 14.86 -9.15
CA VAL A 89 3.55 13.99 -9.09
C VAL A 89 3.81 12.71 -8.33
N MET A 90 2.72 12.09 -7.89
CA MET A 90 2.70 10.73 -7.35
C MET A 90 1.55 9.94 -7.98
N ALA A 91 1.71 8.62 -8.07
CA ALA A 91 0.70 7.73 -8.61
C ALA A 91 0.81 6.31 -8.04
N MET A 92 -0.34 5.64 -7.98
CA MET A 92 -0.37 4.18 -7.86
C MET A 92 -0.31 3.59 -9.27
N VAL A 93 0.58 2.63 -9.48
CA VAL A 93 0.76 1.89 -10.74
C VAL A 93 0.20 0.49 -10.57
N LEU A 94 -0.55 0.02 -11.53
CA LEU A 94 -0.98 -1.38 -11.59
C LEU A 94 -0.25 -2.09 -12.75
N PRO A 95 0.80 -2.88 -12.46
CA PRO A 95 1.56 -3.57 -13.50
C PRO A 95 0.70 -4.53 -14.32
N VAL A 96 -0.32 -5.09 -13.69
CA VAL A 96 -1.28 -6.01 -14.31
C VAL A 96 -2.69 -5.52 -14.00
N VAL A 97 -3.51 -5.38 -15.03
CA VAL A 97 -4.91 -4.95 -14.90
C VAL A 97 -5.83 -5.93 -15.61
N PRO A 98 -7.11 -6.06 -15.17
CA PRO A 98 -8.11 -6.76 -15.93
C PRO A 98 -8.32 -6.13 -17.31
N GLY A 99 -8.19 -6.94 -18.36
CA GLY A 99 -8.48 -6.56 -19.73
C GLY A 99 -9.87 -7.01 -20.18
N PRO A 100 -10.22 -6.79 -21.46
CA PRO A 100 -11.47 -7.23 -22.03
C PRO A 100 -11.70 -8.75 -21.86
N GLY A 101 -12.92 -9.13 -21.49
CA GLY A 101 -13.27 -10.55 -21.30
C GLY A 101 -12.66 -11.22 -20.08
N GLY A 102 -12.09 -10.43 -19.13
CA GLY A 102 -11.47 -10.95 -17.91
C GLY A 102 -10.03 -11.46 -18.08
N ALA A 103 -9.46 -11.34 -19.29
CA ALA A 103 -8.03 -11.57 -19.50
C ALA A 103 -7.22 -10.50 -18.78
N LEU A 104 -6.01 -10.84 -18.32
CA LEU A 104 -5.09 -9.87 -17.75
C LEU A 104 -4.28 -9.19 -18.85
N SER A 105 -4.06 -7.89 -18.69
CA SER A 105 -3.14 -7.11 -19.51
C SER A 105 -1.96 -6.64 -18.66
N TYR A 106 -0.76 -6.71 -19.22
CA TYR A 106 0.44 -6.23 -18.56
C TYR A 106 0.82 -4.84 -19.11
N HIS A 107 1.01 -3.88 -18.22
CA HIS A 107 1.29 -2.49 -18.57
C HIS A 107 2.64 -1.99 -18.06
N GLY A 108 3.38 -2.82 -17.34
CA GLY A 108 4.62 -2.43 -16.68
C GLY A 108 4.39 -1.76 -15.33
N GLY A 109 5.40 -1.84 -14.48
CA GLY A 109 5.39 -1.26 -13.14
C GLY A 109 6.30 -0.04 -13.00
N GLY A 110 6.32 0.50 -11.79
CA GLY A 110 7.03 1.72 -11.44
C GLY A 110 8.55 1.60 -11.28
N TYR A 111 9.12 0.39 -11.36
CA TYR A 111 10.57 0.22 -11.29
C TYR A 111 11.26 0.54 -12.63
N ALA A 112 10.95 1.68 -13.20
CA ALA A 112 11.45 2.14 -14.49
C ALA A 112 11.72 3.65 -14.48
N GLU A 113 12.58 4.13 -15.38
CA GLU A 113 12.85 5.57 -15.52
C GLU A 113 11.62 6.36 -16.01
N TYR A 114 10.71 5.70 -16.75
CA TYR A 114 9.48 6.31 -17.25
C TYR A 114 8.31 5.35 -17.13
N VAL A 115 7.16 5.90 -16.78
CA VAL A 115 5.88 5.17 -16.74
C VAL A 115 4.81 6.01 -17.43
N VAL A 116 4.02 5.38 -18.29
CA VAL A 116 2.84 6.00 -18.92
C VAL A 116 1.59 5.54 -18.18
N LEU A 117 0.76 6.50 -17.77
CA LEU A 117 -0.46 6.26 -17.00
C LEU A 117 -1.63 7.07 -17.58
N PRO A 118 -2.88 6.62 -17.38
CA PRO A 118 -4.04 7.49 -17.55
C PRO A 118 -3.84 8.78 -16.72
N ALA A 119 -4.11 9.93 -17.29
CA ALA A 119 -3.88 11.22 -16.61
C ALA A 119 -4.66 11.32 -15.27
N GLU A 120 -5.82 10.70 -15.19
CA GLU A 120 -6.65 10.63 -13.99
C GLU A 120 -6.06 9.77 -12.85
N TRP A 121 -5.05 8.95 -13.12
CA TRP A 121 -4.38 8.15 -12.09
C TRP A 121 -3.24 8.90 -11.41
N VAL A 122 -2.93 10.10 -11.89
CA VAL A 122 -1.77 10.88 -11.45
C VAL A 122 -2.24 12.16 -10.77
N VAL A 123 -1.70 12.45 -9.59
CA VAL A 123 -1.95 13.71 -8.89
C VAL A 123 -0.65 14.40 -8.55
N ARG A 124 -0.71 15.73 -8.35
CA ARG A 124 0.45 16.46 -7.82
C ARG A 124 0.89 15.87 -6.49
N ALA A 125 2.20 15.71 -6.30
CA ALA A 125 2.77 15.31 -5.02
C ALA A 125 2.46 16.38 -3.94
N PRO A 126 2.39 16.00 -2.65
CA PRO A 126 2.20 16.97 -1.58
C PRO A 126 3.32 18.02 -1.60
N GLN A 127 2.94 19.28 -1.37
CA GLN A 127 3.88 20.38 -1.37
C GLN A 127 4.94 20.21 -0.26
N GLY A 128 6.20 20.44 -0.58
CA GLY A 128 7.32 20.37 0.38
C GLY A 128 7.88 18.99 0.63
N LEU A 129 7.31 17.92 0.07
CA LEU A 129 7.91 16.58 0.12
C LEU A 129 8.91 16.37 -1.02
N ASP A 130 9.94 15.59 -0.75
CA ASP A 130 10.78 15.03 -1.81
C ASP A 130 10.08 13.83 -2.50
N HIS A 131 10.66 13.34 -3.59
CA HIS A 131 10.07 12.24 -4.34
C HIS A 131 10.10 10.90 -3.58
N ALA A 132 11.07 10.69 -2.69
CA ALA A 132 11.16 9.46 -1.91
C ALA A 132 10.01 9.38 -0.90
N ASP A 133 9.74 10.46 -0.18
CA ASP A 133 8.60 10.57 0.73
C ASP A 133 7.28 10.44 -0.03
N ALA A 134 7.12 11.18 -1.13
CA ALA A 134 5.90 11.17 -1.94
C ALA A 134 5.59 9.77 -2.51
N ALA A 135 6.61 9.00 -2.93
CA ALA A 135 6.44 7.63 -3.44
C ALA A 135 5.93 6.65 -2.36
N THR A 136 6.02 6.97 -1.07
CA THR A 136 5.52 6.07 -0.03
C THR A 136 4.01 6.12 0.15
N LEU A 137 3.35 7.15 -0.38
CA LEU A 137 1.98 7.51 -0.09
C LEU A 137 0.92 6.71 -0.88
N PRO A 138 1.02 6.49 -2.21
CA PRO A 138 -0.12 6.11 -3.02
C PRO A 138 -0.79 4.82 -2.55
N MET A 139 -0.14 3.68 -2.69
CA MET A 139 -0.78 2.39 -2.42
C MET A 139 -1.14 2.21 -0.95
N ASN A 140 -0.20 2.53 -0.03
CA ASN A 140 -0.47 2.35 1.40
C ASN A 140 -1.47 3.38 1.93
N GLY A 141 -1.41 4.62 1.47
CA GLY A 141 -2.39 5.65 1.81
C GLY A 141 -3.78 5.28 1.32
N LEU A 142 -3.90 4.91 0.05
CA LEU A 142 -5.17 4.45 -0.53
C LEU A 142 -5.69 3.17 0.14
N THR A 143 -4.82 2.22 0.50
CA THR A 143 -5.23 1.02 1.24
C THR A 143 -5.77 1.38 2.62
N ALA A 144 -5.10 2.28 3.35
CA ALA A 144 -5.57 2.73 4.65
C ALA A 144 -6.91 3.46 4.54
N LEU A 145 -7.05 4.38 3.58
CA LEU A 145 -8.28 5.12 3.33
C LEU A 145 -9.44 4.19 2.99
N LEU A 146 -9.26 3.27 2.02
CA LEU A 146 -10.27 2.27 1.63
C LEU A 146 -10.68 1.39 2.81
N THR A 147 -9.71 0.97 3.61
CA THR A 147 -9.98 0.15 4.80
C THR A 147 -10.88 0.90 5.78
N LEU A 148 -10.56 2.14 6.10
CA LEU A 148 -11.34 2.97 7.03
C LEU A 148 -12.71 3.33 6.45
N ASP A 149 -12.82 3.62 5.15
CA ASP A 149 -14.10 3.85 4.47
C ASP A 149 -15.00 2.60 4.57
N GLN A 150 -14.46 1.40 4.35
CA GLN A 150 -15.23 0.14 4.46
C GLN A 150 -15.64 -0.21 5.89
N LEU A 151 -14.85 0.19 6.89
CA LEU A 151 -15.17 0.00 8.30
C LEU A 151 -16.21 0.99 8.80
N ALA A 152 -16.27 2.18 8.21
CA ALA A 152 -17.25 3.24 8.50
C ALA A 152 -17.42 3.53 10.02
N LEU A 153 -16.30 3.63 10.73
CA LEU A 153 -16.29 3.83 12.18
C LEU A 153 -16.69 5.27 12.54
N ALA A 154 -17.57 5.40 13.52
CA ALA A 154 -17.91 6.72 14.09
C ALA A 154 -16.79 7.20 15.02
N SER A 155 -16.70 8.51 15.23
CA SER A 155 -15.85 9.08 16.28
C SER A 155 -16.22 8.47 17.65
N GLY A 156 -15.20 8.11 18.43
CA GLY A 156 -15.34 7.40 19.70
C GLY A 156 -15.42 5.87 19.58
N SER A 157 -15.53 5.29 18.37
CA SER A 157 -15.38 3.85 18.16
C SER A 157 -13.97 3.41 18.51
N VAL A 158 -13.79 2.12 18.85
CA VAL A 158 -12.50 1.53 19.18
C VAL A 158 -12.01 0.67 18.01
N LEU A 159 -10.85 1.01 17.47
CA LEU A 159 -10.17 0.27 16.39
C LEU A 159 -8.86 -0.34 16.90
N ALA A 160 -8.71 -1.65 16.76
CA ALA A 160 -7.40 -2.28 16.95
C ALA A 160 -6.66 -2.39 15.62
N VAL A 161 -5.37 -2.03 15.62
CA VAL A 161 -4.49 -2.11 14.44
C VAL A 161 -3.28 -2.95 14.77
N THR A 162 -3.10 -4.09 14.08
CA THR A 162 -1.87 -4.88 14.17
C THR A 162 -0.84 -4.41 13.14
N GLY A 163 0.44 -4.59 13.41
CA GLY A 163 1.51 -4.09 12.55
C GLY A 163 1.61 -2.55 12.55
N ALA A 164 1.20 -1.89 13.63
CA ALA A 164 1.07 -0.44 13.73
C ALA A 164 2.41 0.32 13.51
N ALA A 165 3.54 -0.27 13.85
CA ALA A 165 4.86 0.30 13.59
C ALA A 165 5.29 0.23 12.12
N GLY A 166 4.61 -0.58 11.28
CA GLY A 166 4.83 -0.68 9.84
C GLY A 166 4.33 0.55 9.07
N ALA A 167 4.58 0.58 7.76
CA ALA A 167 4.18 1.71 6.93
C ALA A 167 2.64 1.83 6.83
N LEU A 168 1.95 0.75 6.45
CA LEU A 168 0.49 0.75 6.34
C LEU A 168 -0.19 0.92 7.70
N GLY A 169 0.26 0.14 8.72
CA GLY A 169 -0.31 0.26 10.06
C GLY A 169 -0.16 1.67 10.64
N GLY A 170 0.97 2.33 10.38
CA GLY A 170 1.18 3.72 10.78
C GLY A 170 0.19 4.68 10.13
N TYR A 171 -0.13 4.52 8.84
CA TYR A 171 -1.13 5.35 8.16
C TYR A 171 -2.55 5.10 8.68
N LEU A 172 -2.90 3.83 8.94
CA LEU A 172 -4.18 3.48 9.58
C LEU A 172 -4.34 4.16 10.94
N VAL A 173 -3.32 4.09 11.78
CA VAL A 173 -3.32 4.74 13.11
C VAL A 173 -3.50 6.24 12.98
N GLN A 174 -2.72 6.91 12.11
CA GLN A 174 -2.78 8.36 11.90
C GLN A 174 -4.16 8.83 11.42
N MET A 175 -4.70 8.17 10.39
CA MET A 175 -6.01 8.54 9.83
C MET A 175 -7.15 8.26 10.81
N ALA A 176 -7.14 7.10 11.50
CA ALA A 176 -8.17 6.75 12.46
C ALA A 176 -8.18 7.71 13.65
N ALA A 177 -7.01 8.03 14.19
CA ALA A 177 -6.88 8.99 15.28
C ALA A 177 -7.38 10.39 14.87
N ALA A 178 -7.03 10.85 13.65
CA ALA A 178 -7.53 12.14 13.14
C ALA A 178 -9.04 12.16 12.92
N ALA A 179 -9.67 11.01 12.70
CA ALA A 179 -11.13 10.86 12.63
C ALA A 179 -11.81 10.74 14.02
N GLY A 180 -11.05 10.85 15.12
CA GLY A 180 -11.56 10.74 16.48
C GLY A 180 -11.84 9.30 16.93
N VAL A 181 -11.29 8.31 16.25
CA VAL A 181 -11.36 6.90 16.63
C VAL A 181 -10.33 6.61 17.72
N ILE A 182 -10.71 5.85 18.74
CA ILE A 182 -9.82 5.38 19.79
C ILE A 182 -9.01 4.21 19.20
N VAL A 183 -7.68 4.37 19.12
CA VAL A 183 -6.82 3.38 18.47
C VAL A 183 -6.05 2.55 19.50
N VAL A 184 -6.30 1.25 19.51
CA VAL A 184 -5.51 0.23 20.21
C VAL A 184 -4.49 -0.34 19.22
N ALA A 185 -3.22 -0.17 19.46
CA ALA A 185 -2.18 -0.58 18.51
C ALA A 185 -1.24 -1.63 19.12
N ASP A 186 -0.77 -2.58 18.31
CA ASP A 186 0.30 -3.46 18.74
C ASP A 186 1.68 -2.79 18.56
N ALA A 187 2.57 -2.97 19.50
CA ALA A 187 3.95 -2.52 19.36
C ALA A 187 4.94 -3.43 20.10
N ALA A 188 6.17 -3.54 19.57
CA ALA A 188 7.30 -3.97 20.37
C ALA A 188 7.69 -2.82 21.33
N PRO A 189 8.33 -3.07 22.48
CA PRO A 189 8.74 -2.02 23.40
C PRO A 189 9.56 -0.90 22.73
N THR A 190 10.39 -1.25 21.77
CA THR A 190 11.22 -0.29 21.00
C THR A 190 10.42 0.59 20.05
N ASP A 191 9.19 0.20 19.71
CA ASP A 191 8.33 0.88 18.74
C ASP A 191 7.21 1.70 19.41
N GLU A 192 7.01 1.57 20.74
CA GLU A 192 5.90 2.23 21.45
C GLU A 192 5.88 3.74 21.25
N ALA A 193 7.03 4.40 21.37
CA ALA A 193 7.11 5.85 21.18
C ALA A 193 6.68 6.26 19.76
N LEU A 194 7.09 5.49 18.75
CA LEU A 194 6.70 5.72 17.36
C LEU A 194 5.19 5.57 17.16
N VAL A 195 4.61 4.49 17.71
CA VAL A 195 3.20 4.16 17.57
C VAL A 195 2.32 5.17 18.31
N ARG A 196 2.72 5.61 19.52
CA ARG A 196 2.05 6.70 20.26
C ARG A 196 2.11 8.02 19.48
N LYS A 197 3.27 8.37 18.92
CA LYS A 197 3.41 9.57 18.08
C LYS A 197 2.49 9.53 16.86
N SER A 198 2.20 8.34 16.33
CA SER A 198 1.25 8.16 15.22
C SER A 198 -0.21 8.36 15.63
N GLY A 199 -0.53 8.49 16.92
CA GLY A 199 -1.90 8.74 17.43
C GLY A 199 -2.56 7.56 18.13
N ALA A 200 -1.84 6.45 18.40
CA ALA A 200 -2.40 5.36 19.18
C ALA A 200 -2.70 5.80 20.62
N THR A 201 -3.93 5.57 21.05
CA THR A 201 -4.43 5.88 22.40
C THR A 201 -3.94 4.84 23.39
N GLU A 202 -3.99 3.57 22.99
CA GLU A 202 -3.62 2.42 23.81
C GLU A 202 -2.63 1.54 23.05
N ILE A 203 -1.71 0.91 23.77
CA ILE A 203 -0.71 0.00 23.18
C ILE A 203 -0.75 -1.33 23.90
N VAL A 204 -0.81 -2.41 23.11
CA VAL A 204 -0.59 -3.77 23.57
C VAL A 204 0.74 -4.29 23.02
N THR A 205 1.45 -5.08 23.79
CA THR A 205 2.68 -5.70 23.32
C THR A 205 2.38 -6.63 22.16
N ARG A 206 3.12 -6.51 21.05
CA ARG A 206 2.98 -7.40 19.89
C ARG A 206 3.34 -8.85 20.24
N GLY A 207 2.74 -9.78 19.55
CA GLY A 207 3.00 -11.21 19.73
C GLY A 207 1.78 -12.06 19.30
N ASP A 208 1.89 -13.36 19.49
CA ASP A 208 0.83 -14.31 19.10
C ASP A 208 -0.45 -14.16 19.92
N ASP A 209 -0.40 -13.52 21.06
CA ASP A 209 -1.49 -13.31 22.01
C ASP A 209 -2.07 -11.90 22.00
N VAL A 210 -1.82 -11.12 20.94
CA VAL A 210 -2.34 -9.74 20.77
C VAL A 210 -3.87 -9.68 20.98
N ALA A 211 -4.63 -10.63 20.41
CA ALA A 211 -6.09 -10.64 20.57
C ALA A 211 -6.51 -10.76 22.03
N ARG A 212 -5.85 -11.63 22.82
CA ARG A 212 -6.10 -11.76 24.25
C ARG A 212 -5.78 -10.46 25.00
N ARG A 213 -4.64 -9.82 24.71
CA ARG A 213 -4.25 -8.55 25.34
C ARG A 213 -5.22 -7.41 25.02
N ILE A 214 -5.77 -7.38 23.82
CA ILE A 214 -6.83 -6.43 23.45
C ILE A 214 -8.07 -6.71 24.31
N ARG A 215 -8.45 -7.99 24.53
CA ARG A 215 -9.58 -8.36 25.37
C ARG A 215 -9.38 -8.02 26.85
N GLU A 216 -8.16 -8.00 27.34
CA GLU A 216 -7.86 -7.56 28.70
C GLU A 216 -8.18 -6.08 28.91
N LEU A 217 -7.94 -5.23 27.89
CA LEU A 217 -8.30 -3.82 27.89
C LEU A 217 -9.78 -3.59 27.55
N HIS A 218 -10.31 -4.37 26.62
CA HIS A 218 -11.68 -4.28 26.11
C HIS A 218 -12.39 -5.64 26.27
N PRO A 219 -12.95 -5.96 27.46
CA PRO A 219 -13.48 -7.31 27.75
C PRO A 219 -14.59 -7.77 26.79
N TYR A 220 -15.36 -6.84 26.23
CA TYR A 220 -16.39 -7.13 25.22
C TYR A 220 -15.86 -7.14 23.78
N GLY A 221 -14.57 -6.82 23.57
CA GLY A 221 -13.94 -6.65 22.28
C GLY A 221 -14.04 -5.22 21.73
N VAL A 222 -13.34 -4.98 20.63
CA VAL A 222 -13.30 -3.70 19.92
C VAL A 222 -14.30 -3.67 18.76
N ASP A 223 -14.69 -2.47 18.30
CA ASP A 223 -15.64 -2.29 17.19
C ASP A 223 -15.09 -2.85 15.88
N ALA A 224 -13.81 -2.66 15.65
CA ALA A 224 -13.14 -3.22 14.48
C ALA A 224 -11.67 -3.56 14.77
N VAL A 225 -11.15 -4.49 13.96
CA VAL A 225 -9.73 -4.83 13.90
C VAL A 225 -9.25 -4.69 12.47
N VAL A 226 -8.09 -4.08 12.26
CA VAL A 226 -7.34 -4.16 11.00
C VAL A 226 -6.09 -5.01 11.22
N ASP A 227 -6.06 -6.17 10.56
CA ASP A 227 -4.93 -7.08 10.64
C ASP A 227 -3.89 -6.79 9.54
N ALA A 228 -3.01 -5.82 9.81
CA ALA A 228 -1.89 -5.50 8.91
C ALA A 228 -0.61 -6.29 9.23
N ALA A 229 -0.58 -7.04 10.34
CA ALA A 229 0.51 -7.96 10.68
C ALA A 229 0.30 -9.38 10.16
N LEU A 230 -0.87 -9.68 9.56
CA LEU A 230 -1.25 -10.99 9.03
C LEU A 230 -1.27 -12.10 10.11
N ILE A 231 -1.81 -11.80 11.28
CA ILE A 231 -1.99 -12.74 12.38
C ILE A 231 -3.09 -13.77 12.04
N GLY A 232 -4.06 -13.34 11.23
CA GLY A 232 -5.09 -14.22 10.70
C GLY A 232 -6.31 -14.40 11.62
N PRO A 233 -7.00 -15.57 11.56
CA PRO A 233 -8.28 -15.80 12.21
C PRO A 233 -8.30 -15.57 13.72
N ARG A 234 -7.16 -15.69 14.40
CA ARG A 234 -7.04 -15.41 15.85
C ARG A 234 -7.45 -13.98 16.24
N MET A 235 -7.38 -13.03 15.27
CA MET A 235 -7.81 -11.65 15.52
C MET A 235 -9.33 -11.50 15.66
N LEU A 236 -10.13 -12.48 15.25
CA LEU A 236 -11.57 -12.48 15.49
C LEU A 236 -11.90 -12.45 17.00
N ASP A 237 -11.04 -13.02 17.84
CA ASP A 237 -11.25 -13.02 19.29
C ASP A 237 -11.18 -11.61 19.89
N ALA A 238 -10.49 -10.68 19.27
CA ALA A 238 -10.42 -9.28 19.70
C ALA A 238 -11.67 -8.48 19.30
N VAL A 239 -12.42 -8.89 18.27
CA VAL A 239 -13.59 -8.18 17.76
C VAL A 239 -14.80 -8.42 18.67
N ARG A 240 -15.62 -7.41 18.94
CA ARG A 240 -16.92 -7.58 19.61
C ARG A 240 -17.95 -8.26 18.71
N ASP A 241 -19.04 -8.75 19.30
CA ASP A 241 -20.17 -9.25 18.50
C ASP A 241 -20.77 -8.14 17.65
N GLY A 242 -21.04 -8.44 16.39
CA GLY A 242 -21.50 -7.47 15.38
C GLY A 242 -20.42 -6.50 14.91
N GLY A 243 -19.15 -6.67 15.31
CA GLY A 243 -18.03 -5.85 14.87
C GLY A 243 -17.47 -6.25 13.51
N SER A 244 -16.30 -5.70 13.16
CA SER A 244 -15.66 -5.93 11.85
C SER A 244 -14.19 -6.33 11.98
N LEU A 245 -13.73 -7.20 11.06
CA LEU A 245 -12.31 -7.53 10.86
C LEU A 245 -11.92 -7.18 9.42
N ALA A 246 -10.95 -6.31 9.24
CA ALA A 246 -10.36 -6.02 7.93
C ALA A 246 -9.02 -6.78 7.77
N LEU A 247 -8.93 -7.56 6.71
CA LEU A 247 -7.77 -8.35 6.35
C LEU A 247 -7.05 -7.70 5.17
N ILE A 248 -5.82 -7.31 5.38
CA ILE A 248 -5.03 -6.67 4.30
C ILE A 248 -4.58 -7.70 3.26
N ARG A 249 -4.40 -8.95 3.65
CA ARG A 249 -4.14 -10.11 2.77
C ARG A 249 -4.74 -11.38 3.39
N GLY A 250 -4.85 -12.45 2.59
CA GLY A 250 -5.26 -13.76 3.11
C GLY A 250 -6.78 -13.98 3.20
N ALA A 251 -7.59 -13.06 2.68
CA ALA A 251 -9.06 -13.22 2.67
C ALA A 251 -9.56 -14.41 1.82
N GLY A 252 -8.71 -14.95 0.97
CA GLY A 252 -9.03 -16.07 0.08
C GLY A 252 -8.72 -17.46 0.64
N GLU A 253 -8.22 -17.59 1.86
CA GLU A 253 -7.95 -18.91 2.46
C GLU A 253 -9.26 -19.58 2.90
N PRO A 254 -9.61 -20.77 2.36
CA PRO A 254 -10.87 -21.43 2.70
C PRO A 254 -10.91 -21.80 4.21
N GLY A 255 -11.99 -21.46 4.89
CA GLY A 255 -12.39 -22.01 6.18
C GLY A 255 -11.94 -21.26 7.43
N GLY A 256 -10.97 -20.35 7.37
CA GLY A 256 -10.43 -19.69 8.58
C GLY A 256 -11.37 -18.68 9.24
N TYR A 257 -12.31 -18.10 8.47
CA TYR A 257 -13.16 -17.00 8.94
C TYR A 257 -14.67 -17.35 9.01
N ALA A 258 -15.07 -18.52 8.51
CA ALA A 258 -16.48 -18.92 8.44
C ALA A 258 -17.08 -19.31 9.80
N ALA A 259 -16.25 -19.64 10.80
CA ALA A 259 -16.70 -20.17 12.10
C ALA A 259 -17.32 -19.14 13.05
N HIS A 260 -17.42 -17.88 12.65
CA HIS A 260 -17.85 -16.76 13.52
C HIS A 260 -19.21 -16.16 13.14
N GLY A 261 -20.01 -16.87 12.32
CA GLY A 261 -21.33 -16.41 11.90
C GLY A 261 -22.29 -16.10 13.05
N GLU A 262 -22.21 -16.87 14.14
CA GLU A 262 -23.04 -16.66 15.36
C GLU A 262 -22.75 -15.31 16.02
N ARG A 263 -21.50 -14.84 16.00
CA ARG A 263 -21.08 -13.54 16.54
C ARG A 263 -21.37 -12.37 15.59
N ARG A 264 -21.86 -12.62 14.38
CA ARG A 264 -22.20 -11.62 13.35
C ARG A 264 -21.03 -10.67 13.05
N ILE A 265 -19.78 -11.17 13.10
CA ILE A 265 -18.60 -10.39 12.74
C ILE A 265 -18.54 -10.28 11.20
N THR A 266 -18.36 -9.05 10.71
CA THR A 266 -18.17 -8.80 9.29
C THR A 266 -16.69 -8.84 8.94
N VAL A 267 -16.30 -9.74 8.03
CA VAL A 267 -14.93 -9.78 7.49
C VAL A 267 -14.86 -8.93 6.22
N ARG A 268 -13.93 -7.99 6.17
CA ARG A 268 -13.64 -7.11 5.04
C ARG A 268 -12.28 -7.47 4.43
N ALA A 269 -12.17 -7.37 3.12
CA ALA A 269 -10.93 -7.58 2.38
C ALA A 269 -10.69 -6.38 1.45
N PRO A 270 -10.17 -5.26 1.96
CA PRO A 270 -9.91 -4.07 1.16
C PRO A 270 -8.99 -4.41 -0.02
N PHE A 271 -9.46 -4.12 -1.23
CA PHE A 271 -8.72 -4.37 -2.46
C PHE A 271 -8.36 -3.04 -3.14
N VAL A 272 -7.19 -2.51 -2.83
CA VAL A 272 -6.79 -1.14 -3.22
C VAL A 272 -6.88 -0.82 -4.72
N PRO A 273 -6.80 -1.77 -5.68
CA PRO A 273 -7.09 -1.47 -7.08
C PRO A 273 -8.48 -0.89 -7.35
N GLU A 274 -9.45 -1.06 -6.43
CA GLU A 274 -10.76 -0.37 -6.51
C GLU A 274 -10.63 1.16 -6.47
N TYR A 275 -9.52 1.67 -5.91
CA TYR A 275 -9.22 3.11 -5.87
C TYR A 275 -8.27 3.57 -6.99
N ALA A 276 -7.83 2.68 -7.87
CA ALA A 276 -7.16 3.08 -9.10
C ALA A 276 -8.11 3.89 -9.98
N GLY A 277 -7.62 4.96 -10.61
CA GLY A 277 -8.47 5.86 -11.38
C GLY A 277 -9.45 6.71 -10.54
N ARG A 278 -9.23 6.82 -9.24
CA ARG A 278 -9.96 7.71 -8.33
C ARG A 278 -9.06 8.87 -7.90
N PRO A 279 -8.91 9.88 -8.76
CA PRO A 279 -8.05 11.04 -8.45
C PRO A 279 -8.48 11.76 -7.16
N ASP A 280 -9.77 11.79 -6.86
CA ASP A 280 -10.32 12.33 -5.62
C ASP A 280 -9.74 11.64 -4.37
N ARG A 281 -9.55 10.33 -4.41
CA ARG A 281 -9.01 9.56 -3.28
C ARG A 281 -7.51 9.77 -3.11
N LEU A 282 -6.78 9.82 -4.20
CA LEU A 282 -5.35 10.12 -4.13
C LEU A 282 -5.09 11.61 -3.77
N ALA A 283 -5.95 12.52 -4.22
CA ALA A 283 -5.92 13.92 -3.79
C ALA A 283 -6.23 14.07 -2.28
N GLU A 284 -7.10 13.23 -1.73
CA GLU A 284 -7.34 13.18 -0.29
C GLU A 284 -6.08 12.75 0.48
N ILE A 285 -5.35 11.74 0.00
CA ILE A 285 -4.05 11.37 0.59
C ILE A 285 -3.07 12.55 0.56
N ARG A 286 -3.02 13.27 -0.56
CA ARG A 286 -2.24 14.51 -0.68
C ARG A 286 -2.66 15.52 0.38
N ARG A 287 -3.94 15.83 0.50
CA ARG A 287 -4.48 16.79 1.46
C ARG A 287 -4.16 16.39 2.92
N LEU A 288 -4.36 15.13 3.28
CA LEU A 288 -4.04 14.61 4.61
C LEU A 288 -2.54 14.76 4.93
N THR A 289 -1.69 14.63 3.93
CA THR A 289 -0.25 14.84 4.09
C THR A 289 0.10 16.32 4.26
N GLU A 290 -0.46 17.20 3.42
CA GLU A 290 -0.25 18.65 3.48
C GLU A 290 -0.78 19.27 4.79
N THR A 291 -1.80 18.68 5.39
CA THR A 291 -2.34 19.09 6.71
C THR A 291 -1.61 18.44 7.90
N GLY A 292 -0.60 17.60 7.64
CA GLY A 292 0.19 16.95 8.68
C GLY A 292 -0.49 15.76 9.38
N VAL A 293 -1.67 15.33 8.90
CA VAL A 293 -2.36 14.12 9.39
C VAL A 293 -1.57 12.88 8.98
N LEU A 294 -1.19 12.79 7.69
CA LEU A 294 -0.32 11.72 7.20
C LEU A 294 1.13 12.19 7.17
N VAL A 295 1.98 11.44 7.86
CA VAL A 295 3.42 11.67 7.87
C VAL A 295 4.11 10.48 7.20
N PRO A 296 4.64 10.64 5.98
CA PRO A 296 5.35 9.57 5.30
C PRO A 296 6.62 9.18 6.06
N ARG A 297 7.04 7.93 5.89
CA ARG A 297 8.27 7.42 6.51
C ARG A 297 9.06 6.60 5.51
N VAL A 298 10.19 7.13 5.09
CA VAL A 298 11.20 6.40 4.32
C VAL A 298 12.16 5.73 5.30
N ALA A 299 12.20 4.41 5.29
CA ALA A 299 13.15 3.65 6.12
C ALA A 299 14.54 3.64 5.51
N ARG A 300 14.61 3.55 4.18
CA ARG A 300 15.88 3.56 3.44
C ARG A 300 15.64 3.82 1.96
N THR A 301 16.53 4.58 1.34
CA THR A 301 16.63 4.72 -0.12
C THR A 301 17.76 3.84 -0.65
N LEU A 302 17.56 3.24 -1.82
CA LEU A 302 18.55 2.47 -2.55
C LEU A 302 18.51 2.89 -4.03
N PRO A 303 19.62 2.83 -4.76
CA PRO A 303 19.56 3.00 -6.21
C PRO A 303 18.73 1.85 -6.83
N ALA A 304 18.20 2.04 -8.03
CA ALA A 304 17.41 1.01 -8.75
C ALA A 304 18.12 -0.35 -8.83
N SER A 305 19.44 -0.34 -9.01
CA SER A 305 20.27 -1.55 -8.99
C SER A 305 20.25 -2.31 -7.65
N GLY A 306 19.87 -1.67 -6.57
CA GLY A 306 19.70 -2.24 -5.24
C GLY A 306 18.34 -2.92 -5.01
N ALA A 307 17.49 -3.07 -6.03
CA ALA A 307 16.18 -3.70 -5.89
C ALA A 307 16.22 -5.12 -5.30
N PRO A 308 17.17 -6.00 -5.65
CA PRO A 308 17.29 -7.30 -4.99
C PRO A 308 17.49 -7.17 -3.47
N ASP A 309 18.32 -6.22 -3.03
CA ASP A 309 18.59 -5.99 -1.60
C ASP A 309 17.38 -5.39 -0.89
N ALA A 310 16.66 -4.45 -1.54
CA ALA A 310 15.43 -3.92 -1.01
C ALA A 310 14.38 -5.01 -0.78
N HIS A 311 14.23 -5.95 -1.73
CA HIS A 311 13.33 -7.10 -1.58
C HIS A 311 13.77 -8.06 -0.47
N ARG A 312 15.08 -8.27 -0.27
CA ARG A 312 15.60 -9.08 0.86
C ARG A 312 15.32 -8.41 2.20
N LEU A 313 15.57 -7.10 2.30
CA LEU A 313 15.30 -6.32 3.51
C LEU A 313 13.81 -6.34 3.88
N LEU A 314 12.92 -6.18 2.87
CA LEU A 314 11.49 -6.26 3.11
C LEU A 314 11.06 -7.67 3.59
N ALA A 315 11.59 -8.72 2.98
CA ALA A 315 11.29 -10.11 3.35
C ALA A 315 11.81 -10.47 4.75
N ALA A 316 12.94 -9.91 5.17
CA ALA A 316 13.49 -10.10 6.50
C ALA A 316 12.64 -9.42 7.60
N GLY A 317 11.78 -8.48 7.22
CA GLY A 317 10.94 -7.74 8.16
C GLY A 317 11.70 -6.69 8.96
N GLY A 318 11.06 -6.16 10.00
CA GLY A 318 11.69 -5.15 10.88
C GLY A 318 11.82 -3.75 10.28
N VAL A 319 11.27 -3.51 9.09
CA VAL A 319 11.31 -2.20 8.42
C VAL A 319 10.27 -1.26 9.05
N ARG A 320 10.70 -0.06 9.44
CA ARG A 320 9.85 0.98 10.05
C ARG A 320 9.63 2.14 9.08
N GLY A 321 8.83 1.92 8.06
CA GLY A 321 8.59 2.82 6.92
C GLY A 321 8.69 2.06 5.61
N ARG A 322 8.95 2.77 4.50
CA ARG A 322 9.08 2.17 3.16
C ARG A 322 10.55 2.12 2.74
N LEU A 323 10.89 1.08 2.00
CA LEU A 323 12.10 1.05 1.19
C LEU A 323 11.78 1.72 -0.14
N VAL A 324 12.66 2.57 -0.63
CA VAL A 324 12.44 3.35 -1.84
C VAL A 324 13.61 3.18 -2.80
N LEU A 325 13.32 2.86 -4.06
CA LEU A 325 14.28 2.84 -5.16
C LEU A 325 14.34 4.21 -5.81
N THR A 326 15.53 4.69 -6.17
CA THR A 326 15.76 5.97 -6.87
C THR A 326 16.27 5.72 -8.30
N PHE A 327 15.79 6.55 -9.25
CA PHE A 327 16.06 6.49 -10.68
C PHE A 327 16.71 7.76 -11.21
#